data_35e44a56103c14f6e078c22002c5742b
#
_entry.id   35e44a56103c14f6e078c22002c5742b
#
_cell.length_a   1.000
_cell.length_b   1.000
_cell.length_c   1.000
_cell.angle_alpha   90.00
_cell.angle_beta   90.00
_cell.angle_gamma   90.00
#
_symmetry.space_group_name_H-M   'P 1'
#
loop_
_entity.id
_entity.type
_entity.pdbx_description
1 polymer ?
#
loop_
_entity_poly.entity_id
_entity_poly.type
_entity_poly.pdbx_seq_one_letter_code
_entity_poly.pdbx_strand_id
1 'polypeptide(L)'
;PYKWLTKLMIESDGMKPASRMTQRLIADHPSFGTEVAKLLSNVDIPILSIQSKRYEEEEDSLKTLLTNNIQNGVVPGERALKRRVTNQISTSLTHLSNLGEAVFDFDEESEGTKNLLGFALPWLIFRDFDTEKEDAKSVLVVDELDSSLHPKLVEALVQKHIESELDSQLIFTTHDTHLMDSKFLRRDQIWMTERDFNGATHLRSVYDFEGREGEDVEKRYYEGRYRSLPL
;
A
#
# COMPACT_ATOMS: atom_id res chain seq x y z
N PRO A 1 -25.42 9.94 9.69
CA PRO A 1 -25.71 8.81 8.78
C PRO A 1 -24.48 8.22 8.07
N TYR A 2 -23.31 8.94 8.02
CA TYR A 2 -22.13 8.49 7.27
C TYR A 2 -20.87 8.37 8.15
N LYS A 3 -20.99 8.08 9.44
CA LYS A 3 -19.84 7.96 10.36
C LYS A 3 -18.85 6.86 9.95
N TRP A 4 -19.30 5.84 9.24
CA TRP A 4 -18.44 4.76 8.72
C TRP A 4 -17.53 5.22 7.57
N LEU A 5 -17.89 6.28 6.81
CA LEU A 5 -17.05 6.85 5.75
C LEU A 5 -15.84 7.64 6.28
N THR A 6 -15.79 7.97 7.58
CA THR A 6 -14.67 8.70 8.17
C THR A 6 -13.40 7.84 8.33
N LYS A 7 -13.52 6.53 8.13
CA LYS A 7 -12.40 5.57 8.17
C LYS A 7 -12.14 4.92 6.80
N LEU A 8 -12.56 5.56 5.71
CA LEU A 8 -12.22 5.13 4.36
C LEU A 8 -10.80 5.59 4.02
N MET A 9 -9.92 4.64 3.77
CA MET A 9 -8.60 4.89 3.21
C MET A 9 -8.59 4.44 1.77
N ILE A 10 -8.21 5.33 0.85
CA ILE A 10 -8.08 5.04 -0.57
C ILE A 10 -6.63 5.26 -0.94
N GLU A 11 -5.97 4.21 -1.42
CA GLU A 11 -4.61 4.25 -1.90
C GLU A 11 -4.59 3.95 -3.40
N SER A 12 -4.02 4.87 -4.13
CA SER A 12 -3.68 4.74 -5.53
C SER A 12 -2.17 4.91 -5.69
N ASP A 13 -1.61 4.52 -6.82
CA ASP A 13 -0.16 4.64 -7.07
C ASP A 13 0.73 3.75 -6.18
N GLY A 14 0.30 2.53 -5.90
CA GLY A 14 1.16 1.53 -5.29
C GLY A 14 1.55 1.81 -3.83
N MET A 15 0.65 2.28 -2.98
CA MET A 15 0.86 2.45 -1.54
C MET A 15 1.97 3.44 -1.13
N LYS A 16 2.51 4.24 -2.05
CA LYS A 16 3.58 5.21 -1.75
C LYS A 16 3.22 6.26 -0.68
N PRO A 17 2.00 6.85 -0.69
CA PRO A 17 1.60 7.79 0.36
C PRO A 17 1.51 7.11 1.73
N ALA A 18 0.95 5.90 1.80
CA ALA A 18 0.85 5.11 3.03
C ALA A 18 2.24 4.73 3.55
N SER A 19 3.18 4.36 2.66
CA SER A 19 4.57 4.07 3.05
C SER A 19 5.24 5.25 3.74
N ARG A 20 5.08 6.47 3.23
CA ARG A 20 5.59 7.68 3.89
C ARG A 20 4.95 7.93 5.25
N MET A 21 3.67 7.63 5.38
CA MET A 21 2.97 7.78 6.66
C MET A 21 3.43 6.72 7.67
N THR A 22 3.67 5.49 7.25
CA THR A 22 4.26 4.43 8.08
C THR A 22 5.63 4.86 8.61
N GLN A 23 6.50 5.41 7.76
CA GLN A 23 7.81 5.93 8.17
C GLN A 23 7.68 7.03 9.23
N ARG A 24 6.70 7.95 9.10
CA ARG A 24 6.42 8.98 10.10
C ARG A 24 5.99 8.39 11.43
N LEU A 25 5.08 7.42 11.40
CA LEU A 25 4.62 6.73 12.61
C LEU A 25 5.76 6.00 13.31
N ILE A 26 6.64 5.33 12.56
CA ILE A 26 7.83 4.68 13.13
C ILE A 26 8.78 5.71 13.75
N ALA A 27 8.94 6.88 13.13
CA ALA A 27 9.79 7.94 13.69
C ALA A 27 9.22 8.51 15.00
N ASP A 28 7.90 8.59 15.11
CA ASP A 28 7.21 9.07 16.32
C ASP A 28 7.09 7.99 17.40
N HIS A 29 6.92 6.72 16.97
CA HIS A 29 6.71 5.56 17.81
C HIS A 29 7.61 4.40 17.37
N PRO A 30 8.86 4.32 17.83
CA PRO A 30 9.84 3.30 17.39
C PRO A 30 9.36 1.85 17.54
N SER A 31 8.46 1.56 18.49
CA SER A 31 7.85 0.23 18.66
C SER A 31 7.13 -0.26 17.40
N PHE A 32 6.54 0.63 16.62
CA PHE A 32 5.90 0.27 15.35
C PHE A 32 6.89 -0.30 14.34
N GLY A 33 8.15 0.14 14.35
CA GLY A 33 9.17 -0.43 13.49
C GLY A 33 9.37 -1.94 13.71
N THR A 34 9.34 -2.37 14.96
CA THR A 34 9.42 -3.80 15.31
C THR A 34 8.17 -4.57 14.86
N GLU A 35 7.00 -3.98 15.02
CA GLU A 35 5.74 -4.61 14.62
C GLU A 35 5.62 -4.74 13.10
N VAL A 36 5.99 -3.69 12.37
CA VAL A 36 6.04 -3.72 10.91
C VAL A 36 7.05 -4.74 10.42
N ALA A 37 8.26 -4.78 10.99
CA ALA A 37 9.26 -5.77 10.63
C ALA A 37 8.73 -7.20 10.84
N LYS A 38 8.05 -7.46 11.96
CA LYS A 38 7.41 -8.75 12.23
C LYS A 38 6.30 -9.07 11.23
N LEU A 39 5.50 -8.07 10.83
CA LEU A 39 4.47 -8.25 9.81
C LEU A 39 5.06 -8.66 8.47
N LEU A 40 6.14 -7.97 8.04
CA LEU A 40 6.82 -8.24 6.78
C LEU A 40 7.57 -9.59 6.80
N SER A 41 8.15 -9.96 7.93
CA SER A 41 8.78 -11.28 8.09
C SER A 41 7.78 -12.43 7.95
N ASN A 42 6.51 -12.21 8.31
CA ASN A 42 5.46 -13.22 8.14
C ASN A 42 5.03 -13.44 6.68
N VAL A 43 5.43 -12.54 5.77
CA VAL A 43 5.23 -12.68 4.32
C VAL A 43 6.54 -12.96 3.57
N ASP A 44 7.45 -13.64 4.25
CA ASP A 44 8.72 -14.18 3.70
C ASP A 44 9.74 -13.11 3.28
N ILE A 45 9.66 -11.92 3.87
CA ILE A 45 10.66 -10.88 3.67
C ILE A 45 11.54 -10.80 4.91
N PRO A 46 12.85 -11.13 4.81
CA PRO A 46 13.72 -11.29 5.96
C PRO A 46 14.18 -9.95 6.55
N ILE A 47 13.24 -9.12 6.98
CA ILE A 47 13.51 -7.85 7.66
C ILE A 47 13.51 -8.07 9.18
N LEU A 48 14.61 -7.75 9.82
CA LEU A 48 14.78 -7.85 11.28
C LEU A 48 14.26 -6.61 12.01
N SER A 49 14.56 -5.44 11.47
CA SER A 49 14.14 -4.18 12.09
C SER A 49 13.97 -3.08 11.07
N ILE A 50 13.09 -2.13 11.41
CA ILE A 50 12.87 -0.91 10.65
C ILE A 50 13.02 0.26 11.62
N GLN A 51 13.85 1.22 11.26
CA GLN A 51 14.10 2.41 12.05
C GLN A 51 13.86 3.64 11.20
N SER A 52 13.11 4.60 11.74
CA SER A 52 12.91 5.91 11.11
C SER A 52 13.31 7.01 12.08
N LYS A 53 13.99 8.03 11.57
CA LYS A 53 14.43 9.18 12.35
C LYS A 53 14.05 10.46 11.62
N ARG A 54 13.56 11.44 12.37
CA ARG A 54 13.36 12.80 11.86
C ARG A 54 14.67 13.56 11.95
N TYR A 55 14.95 14.32 10.92
CA TYR A 55 16.03 15.30 10.92
C TYR A 55 15.54 16.58 10.27
N GLU A 56 16.08 17.69 10.75
CA GLU A 56 15.82 18.99 10.19
C GLU A 56 16.89 19.28 9.14
N GLU A 57 16.48 19.45 7.90
CA GLU A 57 17.36 19.91 6.84
C GLU A 57 17.14 21.40 6.66
N GLU A 58 18.18 22.17 6.91
CA GLU A 58 18.19 23.58 6.55
C GLU A 58 18.41 23.67 5.03
N GLU A 59 17.31 23.82 4.29
CA GLU A 59 17.41 24.10 2.86
C GLU A 59 18.09 25.45 2.67
N ASP A 60 19.31 25.43 2.15
CA ASP A 60 20.04 26.65 1.81
C ASP A 60 19.37 27.28 0.58
N SER A 61 18.24 27.99 0.85
CA SER A 61 17.42 28.68 -0.17
C SER A 61 18.24 29.61 -1.05
N LEU A 62 19.44 30.01 -0.58
CA LEU A 62 20.38 30.80 -1.34
C LEU A 62 20.95 30.03 -2.54
N LYS A 63 21.30 28.74 -2.41
CA LYS A 63 21.83 27.96 -3.54
C LYS A 63 20.78 27.77 -4.63
N THR A 64 19.55 27.42 -4.24
CA THR A 64 18.46 27.18 -5.18
C THR A 64 17.98 28.48 -5.83
N LEU A 65 17.91 29.59 -5.09
CA LEU A 65 17.54 30.90 -5.63
C LEU A 65 18.65 31.50 -6.51
N LEU A 66 19.92 31.32 -6.18
CA LEU A 66 21.04 31.80 -7.01
C LEU A 66 21.10 31.00 -8.32
N THR A 67 20.90 29.70 -8.31
CA THR A 67 20.92 28.88 -9.55
C THR A 67 19.78 29.24 -10.49
N ASN A 68 18.59 29.54 -9.97
CA ASN A 68 17.41 29.87 -10.77
C ASN A 68 17.35 31.35 -11.22
N ASN A 69 17.96 32.26 -10.46
CA ASN A 69 17.87 33.72 -10.73
C ASN A 69 19.07 34.29 -11.50
N ILE A 70 20.23 33.62 -11.48
CA ILE A 70 21.38 34.00 -12.34
C ILE A 70 21.01 33.84 -13.82
N GLN A 71 20.11 32.93 -14.17
CA GLN A 71 19.59 32.78 -15.54
C GLN A 71 18.59 33.89 -15.94
N ASN A 72 17.98 34.61 -15.00
CA ASN A 72 16.93 35.60 -15.26
C ASN A 72 17.27 37.04 -14.86
N GLY A 73 18.46 37.32 -14.35
CA GLY A 73 18.93 38.69 -14.09
C GLY A 73 18.18 39.42 -12.97
N VAL A 74 17.47 38.73 -12.08
CA VAL A 74 16.70 39.33 -10.99
C VAL A 74 17.43 39.09 -9.65
N VAL A 75 17.79 40.19 -8.97
CA VAL A 75 18.37 40.12 -7.62
C VAL A 75 17.24 40.07 -6.58
N PRO A 76 17.15 39.02 -5.77
CA PRO A 76 16.11 38.91 -4.75
C PRO A 76 16.35 39.93 -3.63
N GLY A 77 15.32 40.71 -3.26
CA GLY A 77 15.38 41.62 -2.12
C GLY A 77 15.50 40.85 -0.80
N GLU A 78 16.07 41.49 0.22
CA GLU A 78 16.38 40.96 1.58
C GLU A 78 15.18 40.22 2.30
N ARG A 79 13.95 40.43 1.87
CA ARG A 79 12.76 39.79 2.47
C ARG A 79 12.49 38.35 1.98
N ALA A 80 13.23 37.84 0.98
CA ALA A 80 13.03 36.51 0.43
C ALA A 80 13.80 35.40 1.19
N LEU A 81 14.61 35.74 2.15
CA LEU A 81 15.46 34.81 2.92
C LEU A 81 14.74 34.27 4.16
N LYS A 82 13.59 33.65 3.99
CA LYS A 82 13.06 32.77 5.03
C LYS A 82 13.72 31.41 4.87
N ARG A 83 14.61 31.05 5.82
CA ARG A 83 15.08 29.67 6.01
C ARG A 83 13.86 28.78 6.09
N ARG A 84 13.72 27.87 5.15
CA ARG A 84 12.69 26.86 5.16
C ARG A 84 13.31 25.62 5.81
N VAL A 85 12.97 25.38 7.06
CA VAL A 85 13.31 24.13 7.74
C VAL A 85 12.32 23.08 7.23
N THR A 86 12.82 22.10 6.48
CA THR A 86 12.01 20.94 6.07
C THR A 86 12.32 19.78 6.98
N ASN A 87 11.30 19.27 7.65
CA ASN A 87 11.40 18.03 8.41
C ASN A 87 11.46 16.85 7.43
N GLN A 88 12.63 16.25 7.31
CA GLN A 88 12.82 15.04 6.53
C GLN A 88 12.84 13.80 7.43
N ILE A 89 12.56 12.64 6.85
CA ILE A 89 12.61 11.37 7.54
C ILE A 89 13.60 10.49 6.81
N SER A 90 14.58 9.96 7.54
CA SER A 90 15.44 8.89 7.08
C SER A 90 14.93 7.57 7.67
N THR A 91 14.77 6.58 6.83
CA THR A 91 14.33 5.23 7.22
C THR A 91 15.35 4.22 6.73
N SER A 92 15.74 3.31 7.62
CA SER A 92 16.63 2.20 7.30
C SER A 92 16.00 0.87 7.70
N LEU A 93 16.25 -0.15 6.90
CA LEU A 93 15.79 -1.52 7.09
C LEU A 93 16.99 -2.43 7.28
N THR A 94 16.93 -3.29 8.30
CA THR A 94 17.94 -4.30 8.56
C THR A 94 17.46 -5.64 8.01
N HIS A 95 18.15 -6.18 7.05
CA HIS A 95 17.87 -7.49 6.45
C HIS A 95 18.76 -8.58 7.04
N LEU A 96 18.21 -9.79 7.15
CA LEU A 96 18.95 -10.97 7.52
C LEU A 96 19.26 -11.82 6.29
N SER A 97 20.49 -12.21 6.13
CA SER A 97 20.93 -13.16 5.10
C SER A 97 21.84 -14.24 5.70
N ASN A 98 22.17 -15.25 4.91
CA ASN A 98 23.14 -16.27 5.31
C ASN A 98 24.55 -15.70 5.53
N LEU A 99 24.82 -14.49 5.06
CA LEU A 99 26.09 -13.77 5.24
C LEU A 99 26.09 -12.85 6.46
N GLY A 100 24.96 -12.74 7.16
CA GLY A 100 24.76 -11.87 8.30
C GLY A 100 23.72 -10.77 8.05
N GLU A 101 23.77 -9.76 8.91
CA GLU A 101 22.86 -8.61 8.83
C GLU A 101 23.41 -7.53 7.90
N ALA A 102 22.54 -6.91 7.13
CA ALA A 102 22.85 -5.76 6.29
C ALA A 102 21.80 -4.68 6.47
N VAL A 103 22.22 -3.42 6.53
CA VAL A 103 21.36 -2.25 6.67
C VAL A 103 21.29 -1.55 5.33
N PHE A 104 20.08 -1.28 4.86
CA PHE A 104 19.81 -0.54 3.64
C PHE A 104 18.99 0.71 3.97
N ASP A 105 19.26 1.80 3.27
CA ASP A 105 18.39 2.95 3.29
C ASP A 105 17.10 2.65 2.52
N PHE A 106 16.01 3.30 2.93
CA PHE A 106 14.70 3.09 2.30
C PHE A 106 14.72 3.31 0.78
N ASP A 107 15.51 4.25 0.30
CA ASP A 107 15.61 4.55 -1.13
C ASP A 107 16.32 3.44 -1.91
N GLU A 108 17.15 2.62 -1.25
CA GLU A 108 17.85 1.46 -1.83
C GLU A 108 16.94 0.22 -1.93
N GLU A 109 15.81 0.23 -1.23
CA GLU A 109 14.87 -0.88 -1.25
C GLU A 109 14.14 -1.03 -2.58
N SER A 110 13.69 -2.27 -2.83
CA SER A 110 12.84 -2.55 -3.99
C SER A 110 11.49 -1.82 -3.89
N GLU A 111 10.86 -1.50 -5.03
CA GLU A 111 9.51 -0.92 -5.02
C GLU A 111 8.51 -1.85 -4.31
N GLY A 112 8.68 -3.17 -4.42
CA GLY A 112 7.85 -4.13 -3.68
C GLY A 112 7.97 -3.96 -2.16
N THR A 113 9.19 -3.84 -1.61
CA THR A 113 9.41 -3.59 -0.19
C THR A 113 8.81 -2.25 0.25
N LYS A 114 8.97 -1.21 -0.57
CA LYS A 114 8.39 0.11 -0.31
C LYS A 114 6.86 0.08 -0.26
N ASN A 115 6.23 -0.66 -1.17
CA ASN A 115 4.78 -0.84 -1.19
C ASN A 115 4.30 -1.64 0.03
N LEU A 116 5.00 -2.72 0.40
CA LEU A 116 4.68 -3.50 1.58
C LEU A 116 4.76 -2.69 2.88
N LEU A 117 5.70 -1.75 2.97
CA LEU A 117 5.74 -0.82 4.10
C LEU A 117 4.48 0.04 4.16
N GLY A 118 3.92 0.41 3.01
CA GLY A 118 2.63 1.09 2.91
C GLY A 118 1.47 0.23 3.41
N PHE A 119 1.48 -1.06 3.07
CA PHE A 119 0.46 -2.01 3.54
C PHE A 119 0.42 -2.18 5.06
N ALA A 120 1.54 -1.99 5.75
CA ALA A 120 1.58 -2.09 7.20
C ALA A 120 0.71 -1.03 7.89
N LEU A 121 0.58 0.15 7.27
CA LEU A 121 -0.13 1.28 7.85
C LEU A 121 -1.61 1.01 8.18
N PRO A 122 -2.43 0.50 7.25
CA PRO A 122 -3.83 0.19 7.54
C PRO A 122 -4.00 -0.79 8.70
N TRP A 123 -3.18 -1.84 8.74
CA TRP A 123 -3.25 -2.82 9.83
C TRP A 123 -2.87 -2.24 11.18
N LEU A 124 -1.85 -1.39 11.24
CA LEU A 124 -1.47 -0.72 12.47
C LEU A 124 -2.57 0.24 12.94
N ILE A 125 -3.08 1.07 12.03
CA ILE A 125 -4.13 2.04 12.33
C ILE A 125 -5.42 1.34 12.75
N PHE A 126 -5.85 0.31 12.04
CA PHE A 126 -7.11 -0.37 12.34
C PHE A 126 -7.05 -1.12 13.67
N ARG A 127 -5.90 -1.70 14.02
CA ARG A 127 -5.71 -2.38 15.29
C ARG A 127 -5.75 -1.42 16.49
N ASP A 128 -5.09 -0.28 16.40
CA ASP A 128 -4.96 0.65 17.53
C ASP A 128 -6.20 1.55 17.71
N PHE A 129 -6.96 1.81 16.64
CA PHE A 129 -8.17 2.63 16.72
C PHE A 129 -9.43 1.85 17.12
N ASP A 130 -9.39 0.53 17.08
CA ASP A 130 -10.57 -0.32 17.40
C ASP A 130 -10.83 -0.45 18.89
N THR A 131 -9.88 -0.04 19.75
CA THR A 131 -9.98 -0.22 21.22
C THR A 131 -10.93 0.75 21.92
N GLU A 132 -11.39 1.82 21.26
CA GLU A 132 -12.21 2.84 21.94
C GLU A 132 -13.64 3.05 21.39
N LYS A 133 -14.04 2.42 20.28
CA LYS A 133 -15.39 2.61 19.70
C LYS A 133 -15.96 1.31 19.13
N GLU A 134 -16.90 0.73 19.86
CA GLU A 134 -17.62 -0.50 19.54
C GLU A 134 -18.32 -0.59 18.16
N ASP A 135 -18.36 0.49 17.35
CA ASP A 135 -19.15 0.54 16.11
C ASP A 135 -18.39 1.02 14.85
N ALA A 136 -17.08 1.15 14.92
CA ALA A 136 -16.36 1.80 13.81
C ALA A 136 -15.70 0.78 12.88
N LYS A 137 -16.48 0.24 11.93
CA LYS A 137 -15.96 -0.55 10.81
C LYS A 137 -15.10 0.30 9.89
N SER A 138 -13.96 -0.24 9.50
CA SER A 138 -13.00 0.44 8.63
C SER A 138 -13.06 -0.17 7.23
N VAL A 139 -12.88 0.65 6.19
CA VAL A 139 -12.79 0.18 4.80
C VAL A 139 -11.47 0.66 4.21
N LEU A 140 -10.68 -0.27 3.71
CA LEU A 140 -9.47 -0.01 2.95
C LEU A 140 -9.75 -0.30 1.47
N VAL A 141 -9.54 0.69 0.62
CA VAL A 141 -9.61 0.54 -0.84
C VAL A 141 -8.22 0.69 -1.40
N VAL A 142 -7.76 -0.31 -2.15
CA VAL A 142 -6.43 -0.32 -2.77
C VAL A 142 -6.58 -0.52 -4.27
N ASP A 143 -6.06 0.40 -5.04
CA ASP A 143 -5.97 0.25 -6.49
C ASP A 143 -4.65 -0.43 -6.86
N GLU A 144 -4.69 -1.42 -7.77
CA GLU A 144 -3.53 -2.20 -8.20
C GLU A 144 -2.73 -2.81 -7.03
N LEU A 145 -3.41 -3.62 -6.21
CA LEU A 145 -2.81 -4.29 -5.05
C LEU A 145 -1.54 -5.09 -5.39
N ASP A 146 -1.48 -5.62 -6.61
CA ASP A 146 -0.37 -6.41 -7.15
C ASP A 146 0.80 -5.56 -7.69
N SER A 147 0.68 -4.23 -7.67
CA SER A 147 1.73 -3.35 -8.21
C SER A 147 3.08 -3.60 -7.53
N SER A 148 4.05 -4.04 -8.34
CA SER A 148 5.43 -4.39 -7.91
C SER A 148 5.55 -5.50 -6.86
N LEU A 149 4.49 -6.28 -6.62
CA LEU A 149 4.49 -7.40 -5.70
C LEU A 149 4.49 -8.75 -6.44
N HIS A 150 5.16 -9.72 -5.86
CA HIS A 150 5.06 -11.10 -6.34
C HIS A 150 3.66 -11.66 -6.03
N PRO A 151 3.01 -12.43 -6.93
CA PRO A 151 1.65 -12.97 -6.72
C PRO A 151 1.46 -13.67 -5.37
N LYS A 152 2.42 -14.45 -4.92
CA LYS A 152 2.37 -15.10 -3.59
C LYS A 152 2.35 -14.13 -2.42
N LEU A 153 2.95 -12.95 -2.56
CA LEU A 153 2.88 -11.93 -1.53
C LEU A 153 1.49 -11.29 -1.48
N VAL A 154 0.90 -11.04 -2.64
CA VAL A 154 -0.48 -10.52 -2.75
C VAL A 154 -1.45 -11.51 -2.11
N GLU A 155 -1.32 -12.80 -2.44
CA GLU A 155 -2.11 -13.87 -1.83
C GLU A 155 -1.96 -13.88 -0.30
N ALA A 156 -0.73 -13.86 0.20
CA ALA A 156 -0.46 -13.85 1.64
C ALA A 156 -1.02 -12.61 2.36
N LEU A 157 -0.97 -11.43 1.72
CA LEU A 157 -1.54 -10.20 2.27
C LEU A 157 -3.06 -10.28 2.39
N VAL A 158 -3.74 -10.72 1.33
CA VAL A 158 -5.20 -10.88 1.30
C VAL A 158 -5.65 -11.92 2.31
N GLN A 159 -4.98 -13.08 2.34
CA GLN A 159 -5.27 -14.14 3.30
C GLN A 159 -5.10 -13.65 4.72
N LYS A 160 -4.00 -12.95 5.02
CA LYS A 160 -3.74 -12.39 6.36
C LYS A 160 -4.80 -11.37 6.77
N HIS A 161 -5.31 -10.57 5.83
CA HIS A 161 -6.41 -9.65 6.11
C HIS A 161 -7.68 -10.41 6.48
N ILE A 162 -8.03 -11.48 5.73
CA ILE A 162 -9.21 -12.30 5.99
C ILE A 162 -9.11 -13.03 7.34
N GLU A 163 -7.92 -13.51 7.70
CA GLU A 163 -7.65 -14.21 8.96
C GLU A 163 -7.49 -13.24 10.15
N SER A 164 -7.40 -11.95 9.90
CA SER A 164 -7.28 -10.96 10.96
C SER A 164 -8.60 -10.81 11.71
N GLU A 165 -8.53 -10.58 13.02
CA GLU A 165 -9.71 -10.28 13.85
C GLU A 165 -10.17 -8.81 13.69
N LEU A 166 -9.66 -8.09 12.70
CA LEU A 166 -10.01 -6.71 12.45
C LEU A 166 -11.41 -6.60 11.86
N ASP A 167 -12.27 -5.79 12.44
CA ASP A 167 -13.59 -5.44 11.86
C ASP A 167 -13.41 -4.42 10.72
N SER A 168 -12.69 -4.85 9.68
CA SER A 168 -12.33 -4.04 8.52
C SER A 168 -12.63 -4.78 7.21
N GLN A 169 -12.99 -4.00 6.18
CA GLN A 169 -13.22 -4.50 4.83
C GLN A 169 -12.07 -4.06 3.92
N LEU A 170 -11.51 -5.02 3.17
CA LEU A 170 -10.56 -4.76 2.10
C LEU A 170 -11.26 -4.84 0.75
N ILE A 171 -11.20 -3.76 -0.04
CA ILE A 171 -11.65 -3.69 -1.42
C ILE A 171 -10.41 -3.38 -2.26
N PHE A 172 -10.11 -4.19 -3.27
CA PHE A 172 -8.94 -3.95 -4.10
C PHE A 172 -9.19 -4.27 -5.56
N THR A 173 -8.43 -3.63 -6.44
CA THR A 173 -8.29 -4.02 -7.84
C THR A 173 -6.97 -4.74 -8.03
N THR A 174 -6.92 -5.65 -9.00
CA THR A 174 -5.71 -6.40 -9.34
C THR A 174 -5.76 -6.90 -10.77
N HIS A 175 -4.61 -7.06 -11.39
CA HIS A 175 -4.42 -7.79 -12.64
C HIS A 175 -3.95 -9.23 -12.40
N ASP A 176 -3.70 -9.61 -11.15
CA ASP A 176 -3.25 -10.95 -10.79
C ASP A 176 -4.42 -11.94 -10.74
N THR A 177 -4.49 -12.81 -11.75
CA THR A 177 -5.55 -13.81 -11.89
C THR A 177 -5.42 -14.99 -10.92
N HIS A 178 -4.23 -15.20 -10.32
CA HIS A 178 -4.01 -16.31 -9.38
C HIS A 178 -4.92 -16.23 -8.15
N LEU A 179 -5.33 -15.01 -7.76
CA LEU A 179 -6.29 -14.83 -6.67
C LEU A 179 -7.67 -15.42 -6.95
N MET A 180 -8.02 -15.62 -8.23
CA MET A 180 -9.31 -16.22 -8.62
C MET A 180 -9.42 -17.69 -8.25
N ASP A 181 -8.27 -18.41 -8.21
CA ASP A 181 -8.22 -19.83 -7.81
C ASP A 181 -7.87 -20.02 -6.33
N SER A 182 -7.79 -18.92 -5.58
CA SER A 182 -7.51 -18.98 -4.16
C SER A 182 -8.66 -19.65 -3.41
N LYS A 183 -8.32 -20.55 -2.47
CA LYS A 183 -9.33 -21.29 -1.67
C LYS A 183 -9.99 -20.46 -0.57
N PHE A 184 -9.48 -19.25 -0.32
CA PHE A 184 -9.97 -18.36 0.73
C PHE A 184 -10.92 -17.27 0.21
N LEU A 185 -11.00 -17.05 -1.11
CA LEU A 185 -11.97 -16.13 -1.70
C LEU A 185 -13.20 -16.88 -2.20
N ARG A 186 -14.38 -16.39 -1.88
CA ARG A 186 -15.64 -16.89 -2.41
C ARG A 186 -15.97 -16.22 -3.73
N ARG A 187 -16.79 -16.88 -4.57
CA ARG A 187 -17.19 -16.36 -5.87
C ARG A 187 -17.93 -15.00 -5.80
N ASP A 188 -18.66 -14.76 -4.71
CA ASP A 188 -19.34 -13.48 -4.46
C ASP A 188 -18.40 -12.33 -4.09
N GLN A 189 -17.16 -12.64 -3.70
CA GLN A 189 -16.11 -11.65 -3.40
C GLN A 189 -15.30 -11.27 -4.64
N ILE A 190 -15.38 -12.03 -5.73
CA ILE A 190 -14.65 -11.78 -6.97
C ILE A 190 -15.57 -11.05 -7.96
N TRP A 191 -15.14 -9.90 -8.41
CA TRP A 191 -15.89 -9.05 -9.32
C TRP A 191 -15.09 -8.77 -10.58
N MET A 192 -15.75 -8.88 -11.73
CA MET A 192 -15.18 -8.66 -13.04
C MET A 192 -15.66 -7.34 -13.63
N THR A 193 -14.73 -6.61 -14.26
CA THR A 193 -15.07 -5.43 -15.04
C THR A 193 -15.12 -5.78 -16.53
N GLU A 194 -16.15 -5.34 -17.21
CA GLU A 194 -16.34 -5.48 -18.65
C GLU A 194 -16.61 -4.12 -19.27
N ARG A 195 -15.99 -3.82 -20.38
CA ARG A 195 -16.31 -2.63 -21.18
C ARG A 195 -17.17 -3.04 -22.36
N ASP A 196 -18.35 -2.45 -22.48
CA ASP A 196 -19.24 -2.71 -23.60
C ASP A 196 -18.87 -1.93 -24.87
N PHE A 197 -19.55 -2.21 -25.98
CA PHE A 197 -19.33 -1.56 -27.27
C PHE A 197 -19.61 -0.04 -27.25
N ASN A 198 -20.36 0.46 -26.29
CA ASN A 198 -20.63 1.88 -26.11
C ASN A 198 -19.59 2.56 -25.21
N GLY A 199 -18.60 1.77 -24.70
CA GLY A 199 -17.57 2.25 -23.80
C GLY A 199 -18.01 2.34 -22.34
N ALA A 200 -19.18 1.84 -21.96
CA ALA A 200 -19.62 1.78 -20.57
C ALA A 200 -18.95 0.61 -19.86
N THR A 201 -18.55 0.83 -18.60
CA THR A 201 -17.99 -0.20 -17.74
C THR A 201 -19.09 -0.85 -16.93
N HIS A 202 -19.14 -2.17 -16.97
CA HIS A 202 -20.06 -2.99 -16.16
C HIS A 202 -19.25 -3.76 -15.12
N LEU A 203 -19.78 -3.85 -13.91
CA LEU A 203 -19.22 -4.61 -12.81
C LEU A 203 -20.16 -5.77 -12.50
N ARG A 204 -19.63 -7.01 -12.51
CA ARG A 204 -20.40 -8.24 -12.27
C ARG A 204 -19.65 -9.17 -11.33
N SER A 205 -20.36 -9.75 -10.38
CA SER A 205 -19.81 -10.80 -9.53
C SER A 205 -19.62 -12.10 -10.31
N VAL A 206 -18.55 -12.83 -10.02
CA VAL A 206 -18.39 -14.22 -10.53
C VAL A 206 -19.56 -15.11 -10.10
N TYR A 207 -20.20 -14.78 -8.99
CA TYR A 207 -21.39 -15.49 -8.50
C TYR A 207 -22.60 -15.38 -9.47
N ASP A 208 -22.70 -14.27 -10.22
CA ASP A 208 -23.81 -14.04 -11.16
C ASP A 208 -23.75 -14.91 -12.42
N PHE A 209 -22.60 -15.57 -12.64
CA PHE A 209 -22.42 -16.49 -13.77
C PHE A 209 -22.72 -17.93 -13.37
N GLU A 210 -23.35 -18.69 -14.28
CA GLU A 210 -23.57 -20.11 -14.07
C GLU A 210 -22.25 -20.85 -13.82
N GLY A 211 -22.20 -21.65 -12.77
CA GLY A 211 -21.03 -22.44 -12.40
C GLY A 211 -21.27 -23.24 -11.13
N ARG A 212 -20.51 -24.32 -10.97
CA ARG A 212 -20.57 -25.17 -9.79
C ARG A 212 -19.57 -24.70 -8.74
N GLU A 213 -19.88 -24.99 -7.49
CA GLU A 213 -18.94 -24.83 -6.39
C GLU A 213 -17.71 -25.72 -6.64
N GLY A 214 -16.49 -25.16 -6.51
CA GLY A 214 -15.23 -25.87 -6.78
C GLY A 214 -14.77 -25.87 -8.25
N GLU A 215 -15.44 -25.15 -9.15
CA GLU A 215 -14.90 -24.91 -10.49
C GLU A 215 -13.73 -23.93 -10.45
N ASP A 216 -12.74 -24.19 -11.30
CA ASP A 216 -11.59 -23.33 -11.52
C ASP A 216 -12.03 -22.01 -12.18
N VAL A 217 -12.05 -20.94 -11.38
CA VAL A 217 -12.51 -19.61 -11.80
C VAL A 217 -11.49 -18.99 -12.77
N GLU A 218 -10.19 -19.14 -12.51
CA GLU A 218 -9.14 -18.60 -13.36
C GLU A 218 -9.18 -19.20 -14.76
N LYS A 219 -9.31 -20.53 -14.86
CA LYS A 219 -9.44 -21.22 -16.15
C LYS A 219 -10.66 -20.71 -16.94
N ARG A 220 -11.80 -20.56 -16.28
CA ARG A 220 -13.02 -20.06 -16.92
C ARG A 220 -12.88 -18.60 -17.37
N TYR A 221 -12.11 -17.79 -16.64
CA TYR A 221 -11.76 -16.46 -17.05
C TYR A 221 -11.00 -16.47 -18.38
N TYR A 222 -9.96 -17.29 -18.50
CA TYR A 222 -9.21 -17.42 -19.74
C TYR A 222 -9.99 -18.07 -20.89
N GLU A 223 -11.01 -18.84 -20.60
CA GLU A 223 -11.98 -19.33 -21.59
C GLU A 223 -12.98 -18.25 -22.06
N GLY A 224 -12.89 -17.02 -21.53
CA GLY A 224 -13.79 -15.92 -21.88
C GLY A 224 -15.21 -16.02 -21.33
N ARG A 225 -15.44 -16.91 -20.36
CA ARG A 225 -16.81 -17.18 -19.84
C ARG A 225 -17.37 -16.02 -19.01
N TYR A 226 -16.53 -15.14 -18.51
CA TYR A 226 -16.93 -13.97 -17.73
C TYR A 226 -16.98 -12.68 -18.56
N ARG A 227 -16.73 -12.74 -19.87
CA ARG A 227 -16.75 -11.60 -20.82
C ARG A 227 -15.85 -10.43 -20.46
N SER A 228 -14.86 -10.65 -19.61
CA SER A 228 -13.96 -9.61 -19.08
C SER A 228 -12.52 -9.72 -19.58
N LEU A 229 -12.27 -10.55 -20.61
CA LEU A 229 -10.98 -10.57 -21.27
C LEU A 229 -10.79 -9.29 -22.09
N PRO A 230 -9.60 -8.65 -22.01
CA PRO A 230 -9.26 -7.56 -22.91
C PRO A 230 -9.26 -8.09 -24.36
N LEU A 231 -9.95 -7.38 -25.23
CA LEU A 231 -10.04 -7.67 -26.68
C LEU A 231 -8.78 -7.20 -27.40
#